data_95e488980394142c0fa074d2badadb6f
#
_entry.id   95e488980394142c0fa074d2badadb6f
#
_cell.length_a   1.000
_cell.length_b   1.000
_cell.length_c   1.000
_cell.angle_alpha   90.00
_cell.angle_beta   90.00
_cell.angle_gamma   90.00
#
_symmetry.space_group_name_H-M   'P 1'
#
loop_
_entity.id
_entity.type
_entity.pdbx_description
1 polymer ?
#
loop_
_entity_poly.entity_id
_entity_poly.type
_entity_poly.pdbx_seq_one_letter_code
_entity_poly.pdbx_strand_id
1 'polypeptide(L)'
;SIDLGAILTPADTQYKNAGTYQSIPQDHQLDQQLDHELIAQSKVAIEGNGKVKIKSVITNVDRAVGAMLSSHVVKTRGKNNLIDNAIHVDFKGSAGQSFGAFLAKGITLSVEGDANDCVGKGLSGGRIIIYPPKNSTFITQDEIIAGNVCGYGATGGEMYLSGSVAERFCVRNSGLIAVVEGVGDHGCEYM
;
A
#
# COMPACT_ATOMS: atom_id res chain seq x y z
N SER A 1 35.46 24.61 -10.89
CA SER A 1 35.08 23.39 -10.13
C SER A 1 34.40 23.80 -8.84
N ILE A 2 33.39 23.05 -8.44
CA ILE A 2 32.69 23.25 -7.16
C ILE A 2 33.45 22.45 -6.11
N ASP A 3 33.83 23.09 -5.02
CA ASP A 3 34.42 22.41 -3.87
C ASP A 3 33.31 21.87 -2.95
N LEU A 4 33.22 20.56 -2.85
CA LEU A 4 32.27 19.86 -1.99
C LEU A 4 32.90 19.39 -0.67
N GLY A 5 34.15 19.79 -0.37
CA GLY A 5 34.90 19.33 0.79
C GLY A 5 34.13 19.50 2.11
N ALA A 6 33.48 20.66 2.30
CA ALA A 6 32.71 20.93 3.51
C ALA A 6 31.48 20.00 3.70
N ILE A 7 30.90 19.54 2.60
CA ILE A 7 29.73 18.63 2.63
C ILE A 7 30.18 17.16 2.79
N LEU A 8 31.32 16.82 2.19
CA LEU A 8 31.84 15.46 2.17
C LEU A 8 32.76 15.11 3.35
N THR A 9 33.10 16.10 4.18
CA THR A 9 33.87 15.85 5.40
C THR A 9 33.08 14.97 6.35
N PRO A 10 33.60 13.80 6.74
CA PRO A 10 32.93 12.92 7.70
C PRO A 10 32.67 13.67 9.03
N ALA A 11 31.50 13.41 9.64
CA ALA A 11 31.21 13.93 10.95
C ALA A 11 32.24 13.40 11.97
N ASP A 12 32.65 14.26 12.89
CA ASP A 12 33.50 13.80 14.00
C ASP A 12 32.68 12.82 14.87
N THR A 13 33.24 11.64 15.10
CA THR A 13 32.55 10.57 15.82
C THR A 13 33.44 9.98 16.92
N GLN A 14 32.83 9.72 18.06
CA GLN A 14 33.48 8.96 19.15
C GLN A 14 33.80 7.50 18.76
N TYR A 15 33.17 7.02 17.70
CA TYR A 15 33.35 5.63 17.20
C TYR A 15 34.49 5.57 16.19
N LYS A 16 35.73 5.57 16.66
CA LYS A 16 36.94 5.58 15.83
C LYS A 16 37.06 4.42 14.82
N ASN A 17 36.34 3.33 15.07
CA ASN A 17 36.34 2.13 14.20
C ASN A 17 35.08 2.05 13.33
N ALA A 18 34.23 3.08 13.30
CA ALA A 18 33.07 3.10 12.41
C ALA A 18 33.54 3.19 10.96
N GLY A 19 33.18 2.23 10.13
CA GLY A 19 33.43 2.23 8.70
C GLY A 19 32.59 3.32 8.01
N THR A 20 33.10 3.86 6.91
CA THR A 20 32.40 4.84 6.06
C THR A 20 31.69 4.20 4.88
N TYR A 21 31.61 2.88 4.86
CA TYR A 21 30.95 2.09 3.81
C TYR A 21 30.21 0.91 4.41
N GLN A 22 29.26 0.39 3.65
CA GLN A 22 28.50 -0.80 4.06
C GLN A 22 29.43 -2.02 4.14
N SER A 23 29.59 -2.60 5.31
CA SER A 23 30.44 -3.78 5.57
C SER A 23 29.64 -5.06 5.83
N ILE A 24 28.33 -4.94 6.08
CA ILE A 24 27.45 -6.07 6.38
C ILE A 24 26.29 -6.03 5.40
N PRO A 25 25.91 -7.15 4.74
CA PRO A 25 24.70 -7.22 3.95
C PRO A 25 23.46 -6.86 4.80
N GLN A 26 22.54 -6.13 4.22
CA GLN A 26 21.27 -5.82 4.89
C GLN A 26 20.28 -6.96 4.66
N ASP A 27 19.75 -7.52 5.74
CA ASP A 27 18.63 -8.44 5.68
C ASP A 27 17.32 -7.64 5.72
N HIS A 28 16.58 -7.66 4.61
CA HIS A 28 15.29 -6.98 4.48
C HIS A 28 14.11 -7.84 4.92
N GLN A 29 14.34 -9.09 5.33
CA GLN A 29 13.30 -10.04 5.74
C GLN A 29 12.12 -10.15 4.74
N LEU A 30 12.44 -10.08 3.45
CA LEU A 30 11.42 -10.10 2.39
C LEU A 30 10.69 -11.44 2.29
N ASP A 31 11.32 -12.52 2.70
CA ASP A 31 10.78 -13.87 2.78
C ASP A 31 9.68 -14.05 3.84
N GLN A 32 9.61 -13.13 4.80
CA GLN A 32 8.63 -13.15 5.89
C GLN A 32 7.38 -12.29 5.61
N GLN A 33 7.32 -11.66 4.43
CA GLN A 33 6.22 -10.76 4.10
C GLN A 33 4.91 -11.52 3.85
N LEU A 34 3.79 -10.97 4.34
CA LEU A 34 2.44 -11.53 4.20
C LEU A 34 2.06 -11.84 2.74
N ASP A 35 2.57 -11.08 1.81
CA ASP A 35 2.31 -11.26 0.36
C ASP A 35 2.72 -12.64 -0.16
N HIS A 36 3.69 -13.33 0.44
CA HIS A 36 4.04 -14.71 0.06
C HIS A 36 2.87 -15.68 0.28
N GLU A 37 2.20 -15.53 1.40
CA GLU A 37 1.01 -16.33 1.71
C GLU A 37 -0.13 -15.99 0.76
N LEU A 38 -0.37 -14.70 0.49
CA LEU A 38 -1.38 -14.25 -0.44
C LEU A 38 -1.13 -14.77 -1.87
N ILE A 39 0.12 -14.75 -2.33
CA ILE A 39 0.52 -15.30 -3.63
C ILE A 39 0.23 -16.80 -3.69
N ALA A 40 0.62 -17.56 -2.67
CA ALA A 40 0.42 -18.99 -2.61
C ALA A 40 -1.08 -19.36 -2.67
N GLN A 41 -1.92 -18.66 -1.89
CA GLN A 41 -3.37 -18.86 -1.87
C GLN A 41 -4.06 -18.38 -3.16
N SER A 42 -3.45 -17.45 -3.89
CA SER A 42 -4.01 -16.89 -5.12
C SER A 42 -3.63 -17.64 -6.40
N LYS A 43 -2.87 -18.73 -6.30
CA LYS A 43 -2.32 -19.47 -7.44
C LYS A 43 -3.36 -19.83 -8.50
N VAL A 44 -4.55 -20.30 -8.11
CA VAL A 44 -5.64 -20.66 -9.01
C VAL A 44 -6.12 -19.47 -9.86
N ALA A 45 -6.15 -18.27 -9.30
CA ALA A 45 -6.49 -17.05 -10.02
C ALA A 45 -5.32 -16.56 -10.90
N ILE A 46 -4.09 -16.65 -10.39
CA ILE A 46 -2.90 -16.13 -11.08
C ILE A 46 -2.54 -16.99 -12.29
N GLU A 47 -2.52 -18.29 -12.17
CA GLU A 47 -2.14 -19.23 -13.24
C GLU A 47 -3.33 -19.64 -14.13
N GLY A 48 -4.56 -19.48 -13.65
CA GLY A 48 -5.80 -19.85 -14.35
C GLY A 48 -6.76 -18.68 -14.52
N ASN A 49 -8.05 -18.99 -14.60
CA ASN A 49 -9.13 -18.01 -14.64
C ASN A 49 -10.09 -18.16 -13.44
N GLY A 50 -9.61 -18.77 -12.36
CA GLY A 50 -10.38 -18.95 -11.14
C GLY A 50 -10.53 -17.64 -10.36
N LYS A 51 -11.45 -17.68 -9.40
CA LYS A 51 -11.57 -16.62 -8.39
C LYS A 51 -11.19 -17.18 -7.03
N VAL A 52 -10.56 -16.36 -6.21
CA VAL A 52 -10.19 -16.73 -4.84
C VAL A 52 -10.63 -15.65 -3.86
N LYS A 53 -11.13 -16.09 -2.72
CA LYS A 53 -11.45 -15.22 -1.59
C LYS A 53 -10.64 -15.67 -0.37
N ILE A 54 -9.81 -14.77 0.15
CA ILE A 54 -8.90 -15.01 1.26
C ILE A 54 -9.39 -14.19 2.46
N LYS A 55 -9.24 -14.73 3.65
CA LYS A 55 -9.42 -13.98 4.91
C LYS A 55 -8.13 -14.03 5.69
N SER A 56 -7.67 -12.88 6.17
CA SER A 56 -6.43 -12.78 6.94
C SER A 56 -6.53 -11.70 8.02
N VAL A 57 -5.64 -11.74 8.97
CA VAL A 57 -5.41 -10.66 9.91
C VAL A 57 -4.28 -9.80 9.38
N ILE A 58 -4.33 -8.49 9.64
CA ILE A 58 -3.28 -7.56 9.28
C ILE A 58 -2.94 -6.67 10.47
N THR A 59 -1.66 -6.35 10.60
CA THR A 59 -1.15 -5.47 11.64
C THR A 59 -0.33 -4.34 11.04
N ASN A 60 -0.03 -3.30 11.79
CA ASN A 60 0.70 -2.13 11.31
C ASN A 60 2.18 -2.40 10.96
N VAL A 61 2.71 -3.58 11.29
CA VAL A 61 4.05 -4.01 10.84
C VAL A 61 4.02 -4.64 9.45
N ASP A 62 2.85 -5.04 8.97
CA ASP A 62 2.65 -5.61 7.63
C ASP A 62 2.58 -4.45 6.61
N ARG A 63 3.76 -4.07 6.09
CA ARG A 63 3.90 -2.93 5.17
C ARG A 63 3.80 -3.37 3.71
N ALA A 64 3.33 -2.46 2.86
CA ALA A 64 3.24 -2.62 1.41
C ALA A 64 2.52 -3.89 0.95
N VAL A 65 1.60 -4.40 1.79
CA VAL A 65 0.79 -5.58 1.47
C VAL A 65 0.04 -5.36 0.16
N GLY A 66 0.09 -6.32 -0.74
CA GLY A 66 -0.47 -6.26 -2.08
C GLY A 66 0.54 -5.85 -3.18
N ALA A 67 1.68 -5.24 -2.82
CA ALA A 67 2.67 -4.81 -3.81
C ALA A 67 3.42 -5.99 -4.44
N MET A 68 3.88 -6.96 -3.65
CA MET A 68 4.53 -8.18 -4.16
C MET A 68 3.52 -9.07 -4.88
N LEU A 69 2.30 -9.20 -4.37
CA LEU A 69 1.20 -9.90 -5.04
C LEU A 69 0.94 -9.29 -6.42
N SER A 70 0.83 -7.97 -6.52
CA SER A 70 0.64 -7.26 -7.79
C SER A 70 1.80 -7.50 -8.76
N SER A 71 3.04 -7.39 -8.28
CA SER A 71 4.24 -7.69 -9.08
C SER A 71 4.21 -9.12 -9.63
N HIS A 72 3.84 -10.08 -8.81
CA HIS A 72 3.74 -11.49 -9.22
C HIS A 72 2.65 -11.70 -10.27
N VAL A 73 1.47 -11.11 -10.06
CA VAL A 73 0.37 -11.14 -11.04
C VAL A 73 0.80 -10.56 -12.38
N VAL A 74 1.40 -9.37 -12.39
CA VAL A 74 1.83 -8.70 -13.63
C VAL A 74 2.92 -9.48 -14.35
N LYS A 75 3.89 -10.03 -13.62
CA LYS A 75 4.95 -10.86 -14.20
C LYS A 75 4.41 -12.16 -14.83
N THR A 76 3.44 -12.79 -14.18
CA THR A 76 2.86 -14.08 -14.64
C THR A 76 1.88 -13.87 -15.79
N ARG A 77 1.03 -12.85 -15.71
CA ARG A 77 -0.07 -12.61 -16.68
C ARG A 77 0.34 -11.71 -17.85
N GLY A 78 1.38 -10.91 -17.70
CA GLY A 78 1.81 -9.97 -18.72
C GLY A 78 0.69 -8.97 -19.09
N LYS A 79 0.34 -8.92 -20.37
CA LYS A 79 -0.76 -8.07 -20.88
C LYS A 79 -2.16 -8.62 -20.59
N ASN A 80 -2.26 -9.89 -20.19
CA ASN A 80 -3.53 -10.54 -19.87
C ASN A 80 -3.88 -10.28 -18.42
N ASN A 81 -4.54 -9.18 -18.15
CA ASN A 81 -4.99 -8.84 -16.80
C ASN A 81 -5.84 -9.96 -16.19
N LEU A 82 -5.89 -10.01 -14.87
CA LEU A 82 -6.89 -10.80 -14.16
C LEU A 82 -8.31 -10.29 -14.50
N ILE A 83 -9.29 -11.17 -14.47
CA ILE A 83 -10.70 -10.77 -14.50
C ILE A 83 -11.02 -9.94 -13.25
N ASP A 84 -12.06 -9.13 -13.32
CA ASP A 84 -12.44 -8.28 -12.20
C ASP A 84 -12.70 -9.11 -10.94
N ASN A 85 -12.13 -8.65 -9.82
CA ASN A 85 -12.25 -9.28 -8.51
C ASN A 85 -11.86 -10.78 -8.52
N ALA A 86 -10.80 -11.13 -9.25
CA ALA A 86 -10.28 -12.50 -9.29
C ALA A 86 -9.63 -12.89 -7.95
N ILE A 87 -8.96 -11.95 -7.32
CA ILE A 87 -8.36 -12.12 -6.00
C ILE A 87 -9.03 -11.12 -5.06
N HIS A 88 -9.73 -11.61 -4.05
CA HIS A 88 -10.36 -10.80 -3.02
C HIS A 88 -9.81 -11.20 -1.66
N VAL A 89 -9.19 -10.25 -0.97
CA VAL A 89 -8.65 -10.47 0.37
C VAL A 89 -9.39 -9.60 1.37
N ASP A 90 -10.05 -10.24 2.35
CA ASP A 90 -10.68 -9.58 3.48
C ASP A 90 -9.72 -9.62 4.68
N PHE A 91 -9.24 -8.48 5.10
CA PHE A 91 -8.41 -8.30 6.29
C PHE A 91 -9.21 -7.80 7.48
N LYS A 92 -8.74 -8.16 8.67
CA LYS A 92 -9.16 -7.54 9.93
C LYS A 92 -7.94 -6.99 10.66
N GLY A 93 -8.01 -5.74 11.10
CA GLY A 93 -6.96 -5.09 11.87
C GLY A 93 -6.50 -3.76 11.29
N SER A 94 -5.27 -3.37 11.57
CA SER A 94 -4.68 -2.09 11.16
C SER A 94 -3.61 -2.34 10.11
N ALA A 95 -3.83 -1.90 8.88
CA ALA A 95 -2.88 -2.09 7.80
C ALA A 95 -1.66 -1.16 7.95
N GLY A 96 -0.48 -1.70 7.73
CA GLY A 96 0.77 -0.94 7.75
C GLY A 96 0.91 0.02 6.57
N GLN A 97 1.98 0.80 6.58
CA GLN A 97 2.28 1.81 5.57
C GLN A 97 2.29 1.22 4.15
N SER A 98 1.79 1.99 3.18
CA SER A 98 1.75 1.63 1.75
C SER A 98 0.88 0.42 1.42
N PHE A 99 -0.16 0.15 2.21
CA PHE A 99 -1.15 -0.88 1.91
C PHE A 99 -1.75 -0.68 0.52
N GLY A 100 -1.75 -1.71 -0.30
CA GLY A 100 -2.26 -1.67 -1.68
C GLY A 100 -1.44 -0.79 -2.63
N ALA A 101 -0.18 -0.46 -2.30
CA ALA A 101 0.69 0.27 -3.22
C ALA A 101 0.86 -0.49 -4.54
N PHE A 102 0.72 0.23 -5.67
CA PHE A 102 0.82 -0.31 -7.03
C PHE A 102 -0.15 -1.47 -7.34
N LEU A 103 -1.28 -1.54 -6.64
CA LEU A 103 -2.22 -2.65 -6.74
C LEU A 103 -2.73 -2.81 -8.18
N ALA A 104 -2.54 -4.00 -8.73
CA ALA A 104 -2.87 -4.33 -10.10
C ALA A 104 -4.36 -4.67 -10.28
N LYS A 105 -4.85 -4.54 -11.51
CA LYS A 105 -6.22 -4.89 -11.90
C LYS A 105 -6.57 -6.33 -11.54
N GLY A 106 -7.80 -6.53 -11.06
CA GLY A 106 -8.35 -7.83 -10.69
C GLY A 106 -8.10 -8.23 -9.22
N ILE A 107 -7.34 -7.43 -8.48
CA ILE A 107 -7.11 -7.62 -7.04
C ILE A 107 -7.98 -6.64 -6.27
N THR A 108 -8.72 -7.14 -5.29
CA THR A 108 -9.46 -6.36 -4.30
C THR A 108 -8.91 -6.65 -2.91
N LEU A 109 -8.51 -5.60 -2.19
CA LEU A 109 -8.09 -5.65 -0.80
C LEU A 109 -9.11 -4.90 0.06
N SER A 110 -9.68 -5.55 1.04
CA SER A 110 -10.66 -4.99 1.96
C SER A 110 -10.14 -5.08 3.40
N VAL A 111 -10.25 -4.00 4.17
CA VAL A 111 -9.85 -3.95 5.59
C VAL A 111 -11.05 -3.56 6.45
N GLU A 112 -11.46 -4.44 7.34
CA GLU A 112 -12.29 -4.10 8.49
C GLU A 112 -11.37 -3.60 9.61
N GLY A 113 -11.18 -2.28 9.70
CA GLY A 113 -10.21 -1.63 10.58
C GLY A 113 -9.78 -0.28 10.05
N ASP A 114 -8.48 -0.03 10.06
CA ASP A 114 -7.85 1.20 9.60
C ASP A 114 -6.57 0.93 8.82
N ALA A 115 -5.95 1.99 8.31
CA ALA A 115 -4.66 1.88 7.60
C ALA A 115 -3.77 3.09 7.87
N ASN A 116 -2.48 2.86 7.73
CA ASN A 116 -1.44 3.88 7.89
C ASN A 116 -1.28 4.75 6.62
N ASP A 117 -0.18 5.46 6.47
CA ASP A 117 0.09 6.35 5.34
C ASP A 117 0.25 5.61 3.99
N CYS A 118 0.12 6.37 2.90
CA CYS A 118 0.42 5.95 1.54
C CYS A 118 -0.46 4.79 1.01
N VAL A 119 -1.67 4.61 1.53
CA VAL A 119 -2.62 3.62 0.99
C VAL A 119 -2.83 3.85 -0.50
N GLY A 120 -2.71 2.81 -1.30
CA GLY A 120 -2.94 2.88 -2.75
C GLY A 120 -2.00 3.81 -3.51
N LYS A 121 -0.81 4.11 -2.98
CA LYS A 121 0.21 4.86 -3.72
C LYS A 121 0.50 4.17 -5.06
N GLY A 122 0.36 4.92 -6.17
CA GLY A 122 0.55 4.36 -7.50
C GLY A 122 -0.44 3.26 -7.89
N LEU A 123 -1.62 3.20 -7.26
CA LEU A 123 -2.68 2.25 -7.61
C LEU A 123 -2.91 2.26 -9.12
N SER A 124 -2.92 1.09 -9.75
CA SER A 124 -2.91 0.97 -11.21
C SER A 124 -4.08 0.16 -11.81
N GLY A 125 -5.10 -0.14 -11.01
CA GLY A 125 -6.29 -0.84 -11.51
C GLY A 125 -6.97 -1.80 -10.54
N GLY A 126 -6.40 -2.00 -9.35
CA GLY A 126 -7.02 -2.77 -8.28
C GLY A 126 -8.08 -1.99 -7.51
N ARG A 127 -8.67 -2.62 -6.51
CA ARG A 127 -9.67 -2.02 -5.64
C ARG A 127 -9.26 -2.10 -4.18
N ILE A 128 -9.38 -0.97 -3.46
CA ILE A 128 -9.12 -0.89 -2.02
C ILE A 128 -10.40 -0.46 -1.32
N ILE A 129 -10.75 -1.14 -0.23
CA ILE A 129 -11.92 -0.83 0.59
C ILE A 129 -11.47 -0.83 2.05
N ILE A 130 -11.69 0.27 2.78
CA ILE A 130 -11.37 0.35 4.21
C ILE A 130 -12.58 0.91 4.94
N TYR A 131 -13.01 0.22 5.98
CA TYR A 131 -14.16 0.61 6.78
C TYR A 131 -13.95 0.19 8.25
N PRO A 132 -14.49 0.94 9.21
CA PRO A 132 -14.34 0.63 10.63
C PRO A 132 -15.01 -0.69 11.01
N PRO A 133 -14.58 -1.33 12.10
CA PRO A 133 -15.26 -2.52 12.64
C PRO A 133 -16.75 -2.25 12.88
N LYS A 134 -17.59 -3.23 12.57
CA LYS A 134 -19.06 -3.09 12.67
C LYS A 134 -19.58 -2.73 14.06
N ASN A 135 -18.80 -3.01 15.10
CA ASN A 135 -19.12 -2.69 16.49
C ASN A 135 -18.49 -1.37 16.97
N SER A 136 -17.93 -0.57 16.07
CA SER A 136 -17.44 0.76 16.42
C SER A 136 -18.56 1.67 16.90
N THR A 137 -18.28 2.47 17.92
CA THR A 137 -19.25 3.37 18.56
C THR A 137 -19.06 4.83 18.19
N PHE A 138 -18.01 5.14 17.43
CA PHE A 138 -17.71 6.48 16.93
C PHE A 138 -18.46 6.79 15.62
N ILE A 139 -18.58 8.07 15.31
CA ILE A 139 -19.14 8.54 14.04
C ILE A 139 -18.03 8.48 12.99
N THR A 140 -18.18 7.62 12.02
CA THR A 140 -17.14 7.27 11.05
C THR A 140 -16.59 8.47 10.29
N GLN A 141 -17.44 9.40 9.87
CA GLN A 141 -17.05 10.60 9.12
C GLN A 141 -16.18 11.58 9.92
N ASP A 142 -16.20 11.49 11.25
CA ASP A 142 -15.43 12.38 12.12
C ASP A 142 -14.05 11.79 12.48
N GLU A 143 -13.78 10.54 12.06
CA GLU A 143 -12.56 9.83 12.42
C GLU A 143 -11.68 9.57 11.19
N ILE A 144 -10.36 9.59 11.40
CA ILE A 144 -9.38 9.29 10.34
C ILE A 144 -9.25 7.78 10.19
N ILE A 145 -9.64 7.26 9.03
CA ILE A 145 -9.59 5.83 8.70
C ILE A 145 -8.28 5.43 7.98
N ALA A 146 -7.62 6.36 7.32
CA ALA A 146 -6.33 6.15 6.68
C ALA A 146 -5.46 7.40 6.78
N GLY A 147 -4.15 7.21 6.83
CA GLY A 147 -3.18 8.30 7.07
C GLY A 147 -2.99 9.23 5.88
N ASN A 148 -1.78 9.80 5.79
CA ASN A 148 -1.41 10.78 4.77
C ASN A 148 -1.13 10.13 3.40
N VAL A 149 -1.22 10.93 2.34
CA VAL A 149 -0.70 10.61 0.99
C VAL A 149 -1.40 9.39 0.35
N CYS A 150 -2.63 9.10 0.75
CA CYS A 150 -3.42 8.02 0.14
C CYS A 150 -3.74 8.34 -1.33
N GLY A 151 -3.63 7.35 -2.22
CA GLY A 151 -3.90 7.50 -3.65
C GLY A 151 -2.88 8.34 -4.43
N TYR A 152 -1.72 8.66 -3.84
CA TYR A 152 -0.70 9.47 -4.51
C TYR A 152 -0.23 8.85 -5.83
N GLY A 153 -0.29 9.62 -6.90
CA GLY A 153 0.19 9.20 -8.22
C GLY A 153 -0.54 7.98 -8.79
N ALA A 154 -1.75 7.70 -8.32
CA ALA A 154 -2.56 6.61 -8.84
C ALA A 154 -2.96 6.87 -10.29
N THR A 155 -2.97 5.83 -11.11
CA THR A 155 -3.23 5.89 -12.56
C THR A 155 -4.51 5.18 -12.96
N GLY A 156 -5.16 4.47 -12.03
CA GLY A 156 -6.41 3.74 -12.26
C GLY A 156 -6.83 2.95 -11.03
N GLY A 157 -7.99 2.33 -11.09
CA GLY A 157 -8.55 1.53 -10.00
C GLY A 157 -9.60 2.26 -9.18
N GLU A 158 -9.92 1.68 -8.04
CA GLU A 158 -10.99 2.18 -7.18
C GLU A 158 -10.54 2.17 -5.71
N MET A 159 -10.93 3.20 -4.96
CA MET A 159 -10.64 3.33 -3.52
C MET A 159 -11.88 3.85 -2.78
N TYR A 160 -12.35 3.08 -1.80
CA TYR A 160 -13.52 3.40 -1.00
C TYR A 160 -13.13 3.38 0.48
N LEU A 161 -13.14 4.55 1.11
CA LEU A 161 -12.72 4.73 2.50
C LEU A 161 -13.89 5.30 3.30
N SER A 162 -14.42 4.51 4.22
CA SER A 162 -15.51 4.95 5.10
C SER A 162 -14.91 5.63 6.32
N GLY A 163 -14.76 6.94 6.24
CA GLY A 163 -14.13 7.83 7.19
C GLY A 163 -13.32 8.91 6.50
N SER A 164 -12.69 9.77 7.28
CA SER A 164 -11.80 10.82 6.79
C SER A 164 -10.39 10.29 6.54
N VAL A 165 -9.64 10.96 5.70
CA VAL A 165 -8.21 10.71 5.48
C VAL A 165 -7.40 11.95 5.84
N ALA A 166 -6.12 11.76 6.15
CA ALA A 166 -5.24 12.85 6.52
C ALA A 166 -4.79 13.68 5.29
N GLU A 167 -3.63 14.30 5.34
CA GLU A 167 -3.19 15.25 4.31
C GLU A 167 -2.83 14.59 2.97
N ARG A 168 -2.86 15.39 1.91
CA ARG A 168 -2.37 15.06 0.56
C ARG A 168 -3.02 13.85 -0.09
N PHE A 169 -4.33 13.71 0.14
CA PHE A 169 -5.13 12.69 -0.53
C PHE A 169 -5.13 12.89 -2.05
N CYS A 170 -4.91 11.81 -2.80
CA CYS A 170 -4.98 11.77 -4.27
C CYS A 170 -4.10 12.80 -5.02
N VAL A 171 -3.02 13.30 -4.41
CA VAL A 171 -2.08 14.18 -5.12
C VAL A 171 -1.52 13.46 -6.36
N ARG A 172 -1.52 14.14 -7.51
CA ARG A 172 -1.10 13.60 -8.82
C ARG A 172 -1.89 12.36 -9.27
N ASN A 173 -3.13 12.22 -8.82
CA ASN A 173 -4.02 11.19 -9.35
C ASN A 173 -4.39 11.51 -10.79
N SER A 174 -4.37 10.52 -11.68
CA SER A 174 -4.71 10.67 -13.11
C SER A 174 -5.77 9.69 -13.61
N GLY A 175 -6.30 8.80 -12.74
CA GLY A 175 -7.28 7.81 -13.21
C GLY A 175 -7.94 6.96 -12.11
N LEU A 176 -7.58 7.16 -10.85
CA LEU A 176 -8.23 6.50 -9.72
C LEU A 176 -9.61 7.12 -9.49
N ILE A 177 -10.63 6.29 -9.30
CA ILE A 177 -11.92 6.68 -8.73
C ILE A 177 -11.84 6.49 -7.22
N ALA A 178 -11.98 7.57 -6.46
CA ALA A 178 -11.87 7.52 -5.01
C ALA A 178 -13.10 8.14 -4.34
N VAL A 179 -13.57 7.50 -3.26
CA VAL A 179 -14.66 7.98 -2.41
C VAL A 179 -14.18 7.96 -0.97
N VAL A 180 -14.32 9.08 -0.29
CA VAL A 180 -13.92 9.28 1.10
C VAL A 180 -14.89 10.29 1.75
N GLU A 181 -15.08 10.24 3.05
CA GLU A 181 -16.02 11.12 3.76
C GLU A 181 -15.41 12.47 4.14
N GLY A 182 -14.08 12.58 4.24
CA GLY A 182 -13.38 13.82 4.51
C GLY A 182 -11.91 13.75 4.12
N VAL A 183 -11.30 14.89 3.82
CA VAL A 183 -9.89 15.01 3.45
C VAL A 183 -9.21 16.11 4.27
N GLY A 184 -7.95 15.89 4.64
CA GLY A 184 -7.09 16.90 5.22
C GLY A 184 -6.57 17.91 4.20
N ASP A 185 -5.57 18.68 4.59
CA ASP A 185 -5.00 19.73 3.73
C ASP A 185 -4.32 19.16 2.48
N HIS A 186 -4.20 20.00 1.45
CA HIS A 186 -3.53 19.68 0.20
C HIS A 186 -4.10 18.48 -0.56
N GLY A 187 -5.39 18.17 -0.40
CA GLY A 187 -6.06 17.11 -1.15
C GLY A 187 -6.16 17.43 -2.64
N CYS A 188 -5.99 16.40 -3.49
CA CYS A 188 -6.18 16.47 -4.94
C CYS A 188 -5.30 17.48 -5.69
N GLU A 189 -4.16 17.87 -5.14
CA GLU A 189 -3.23 18.77 -5.82
C GLU A 189 -2.60 18.12 -7.06
N TYR A 190 -2.38 18.93 -8.09
CA TYR A 190 -1.72 18.52 -9.34
C TYR A 190 -2.41 17.36 -10.08
N MET A 191 -3.72 17.23 -9.97
CA MET A 191 -4.54 16.28 -10.74
C MET A 191 -4.74 16.73 -12.17
#